data_8fe16eb6306bb10199cbf0ab44347a4d
#
_entry.id   8fe16eb6306bb10199cbf0ab44347a4d
#
_cell.length_a   1.000
_cell.length_b   1.000
_cell.length_c   1.000
_cell.angle_alpha   90.00
_cell.angle_beta   90.00
_cell.angle_gamma   90.00
#
_symmetry.space_group_name_H-M   'P 1'
#
loop_
_entity.id
_entity.type
_entity.pdbx_description
1 polymer ?
#
loop_
_entity_poly.entity_id
_entity_poly.type
_entity_poly.pdbx_seq_one_letter_code
_entity_poly.pdbx_strand_id
1 'polypeptide(L)'
;MKKWIFVMSLILSLAVLGACGNKEADKSGSESDKQEVALEEVNQEIKDAISEDLKAGGVEEPLVDGKLMSYFEIDLMNVEDPQRDFYLEKLGIQQDQLKAGYVIAAMMNVNADEIILLEAKDETAADSLKTALEKELAAQTQTWEQYLPEQFEKVKNNMIKQNGNKLIYITYENPEKIADIFDANTK
;
A
#
# COMPACT_ATOMS: atom_id res chain seq x y z
N MET A 1 55.86 30.94 -2.07
CA MET A 1 57.04 30.54 -2.86
C MET A 1 56.73 29.21 -3.54
N LYS A 2 56.96 29.20 -4.89
CA LYS A 2 56.96 28.07 -5.85
C LYS A 2 55.62 27.35 -6.05
N LYS A 3 54.80 27.62 -7.07
CA LYS A 3 54.89 27.50 -8.56
C LYS A 3 55.37 26.10 -9.01
N TRP A 4 54.49 25.43 -9.82
CA TRP A 4 54.74 24.81 -11.13
C TRP A 4 53.51 23.90 -11.42
N ILE A 5 52.63 24.16 -12.39
CA ILE A 5 52.61 24.36 -13.86
C ILE A 5 52.83 23.05 -14.66
N PHE A 6 51.84 22.78 -15.54
CA PHE A 6 51.75 21.98 -16.79
C PHE A 6 51.85 20.45 -16.68
N VAL A 7 51.09 19.65 -17.45
CA VAL A 7 51.00 19.58 -18.93
C VAL A 7 49.69 18.95 -19.38
N MET A 8 49.10 19.55 -20.38
CA MET A 8 48.12 19.03 -21.35
C MET A 8 48.66 17.80 -22.08
N SER A 9 47.81 16.82 -22.38
CA SER A 9 48.01 15.97 -23.55
C SER A 9 46.67 15.62 -24.18
N LEU A 10 46.47 16.21 -25.32
CA LEU A 10 45.44 16.02 -26.34
C LEU A 10 45.88 14.88 -27.23
N ILE A 11 45.11 13.79 -27.36
CA ILE A 11 45.28 12.87 -28.48
C ILE A 11 43.90 12.64 -29.14
N LEU A 12 43.86 13.13 -30.35
CA LEU A 12 42.87 12.99 -31.42
C LEU A 12 43.30 11.83 -32.34
N SER A 13 42.48 10.84 -32.62
CA SER A 13 42.58 9.98 -33.80
C SER A 13 41.28 9.20 -34.00
N LEU A 14 40.55 9.54 -34.91
CA LEU A 14 40.24 9.14 -36.29
C LEU A 14 39.40 7.86 -36.41
N ALA A 15 38.35 8.05 -37.16
CA ALA A 15 37.28 7.18 -37.65
C ALA A 15 37.79 6.00 -38.50
N VAL A 16 37.03 4.91 -38.43
CA VAL A 16 36.90 3.97 -39.55
C VAL A 16 35.43 3.67 -39.77
N LEU A 17 34.93 4.01 -40.93
CA LEU A 17 33.66 3.58 -41.52
C LEU A 17 33.79 2.13 -42.01
N GLY A 18 32.86 1.28 -41.65
CA GLY A 18 32.73 -0.07 -42.16
C GLY A 18 31.24 -0.43 -42.29
N ALA A 19 30.84 -0.70 -43.51
CA ALA A 19 29.50 -0.73 -44.06
C ALA A 19 28.70 -2.03 -43.79
N CYS A 20 27.37 -1.88 -43.81
CA CYS A 20 26.31 -2.77 -44.26
C CYS A 20 26.25 -4.24 -43.77
N GLY A 21 25.17 -4.51 -43.05
CA GLY A 21 24.61 -5.87 -42.87
C GLY A 21 23.20 -5.78 -42.30
N ASN A 22 22.23 -5.94 -43.19
CA ASN A 22 20.80 -5.95 -42.91
C ASN A 22 20.42 -7.14 -42.03
N LYS A 23 19.67 -6.96 -40.92
CA LYS A 23 18.45 -7.72 -40.59
C LYS A 23 18.02 -7.55 -39.10
N GLU A 24 16.72 -7.43 -39.02
CA GLU A 24 15.82 -7.74 -37.90
C GLU A 24 15.77 -6.77 -36.72
N ALA A 25 14.66 -6.05 -36.74
CA ALA A 25 14.15 -5.27 -35.64
C ALA A 25 13.82 -6.19 -34.43
N ASP A 26 14.71 -6.21 -33.46
CA ASP A 26 14.36 -6.63 -32.10
C ASP A 26 13.81 -5.40 -31.40
N LYS A 27 12.48 -5.41 -31.24
CA LYS A 27 11.79 -4.49 -30.37
C LYS A 27 12.09 -4.93 -28.93
N SER A 28 13.24 -4.56 -28.43
CA SER A 28 13.44 -4.48 -26.98
C SER A 28 12.51 -3.37 -26.48
N GLY A 29 11.35 -3.79 -25.99
CA GLY A 29 10.49 -2.92 -25.23
C GLY A 29 11.27 -2.39 -24.05
N SER A 30 11.40 -1.08 -23.98
CA SER A 30 11.76 -0.39 -22.76
C SER A 30 10.66 -0.72 -21.74
N GLU A 31 10.85 -1.77 -20.94
CA GLU A 31 10.21 -1.85 -19.65
C GLU A 31 10.69 -0.61 -18.88
N SER A 32 9.81 0.36 -18.73
CA SER A 32 10.04 1.41 -17.77
C SER A 32 10.17 0.72 -16.42
N ASP A 33 11.34 0.78 -15.81
CA ASP A 33 11.54 0.52 -14.39
C ASP A 33 10.59 1.46 -13.61
N LYS A 34 9.34 1.02 -13.43
CA LYS A 34 8.47 1.64 -12.43
C LYS A 34 9.10 1.25 -11.11
N GLN A 35 9.65 2.23 -10.42
CA GLN A 35 10.15 2.06 -9.07
C GLN A 35 8.98 1.54 -8.23
N GLU A 36 9.12 0.35 -7.66
CA GLU A 36 8.10 -0.27 -6.82
C GLU A 36 7.91 0.62 -5.58
N VAL A 37 6.72 1.17 -5.42
CA VAL A 37 6.38 2.01 -4.26
C VAL A 37 6.30 1.12 -3.03
N ALA A 38 6.97 1.52 -1.95
CA ALA A 38 6.91 0.80 -0.69
C ALA A 38 5.49 0.84 -0.10
N LEU A 39 5.04 -0.26 0.49
CA LEU A 39 3.68 -0.33 1.05
C LEU A 39 3.45 0.70 2.17
N GLU A 40 4.50 1.11 2.86
CA GLU A 40 4.47 2.18 3.86
C GLU A 40 4.07 3.54 3.25
N GLU A 41 4.56 3.86 2.05
CA GLU A 41 4.20 5.09 1.33
C GLU A 41 2.72 5.07 0.94
N VAL A 42 2.23 3.93 0.45
CA VAL A 42 0.80 3.73 0.14
C VAL A 42 -0.06 3.90 1.39
N ASN A 43 0.37 3.32 2.52
CA ASN A 43 -0.32 3.50 3.81
C ASN A 43 -0.35 4.97 4.24
N GLN A 44 0.74 5.72 4.05
CA GLN A 44 0.78 7.14 4.38
C GLN A 44 -0.17 7.96 3.49
N GLU A 45 -0.22 7.71 2.17
CA GLU A 45 -1.17 8.38 1.27
C GLU A 45 -2.64 8.09 1.66
N ILE A 46 -2.94 6.86 2.08
CA ILE A 46 -4.26 6.49 2.60
C ILE A 46 -4.59 7.29 3.86
N LYS A 47 -3.65 7.41 4.81
CA LYS A 47 -3.82 8.21 6.03
C LYS A 47 -4.08 9.68 5.70
N ASP A 48 -3.35 10.23 4.75
CA ASP A 48 -3.53 11.62 4.31
C ASP A 48 -4.92 11.83 3.72
N ALA A 49 -5.40 10.89 2.89
CA ALA A 49 -6.74 10.92 2.33
C ALA A 49 -7.85 10.86 3.39
N ILE A 50 -7.69 10.00 4.42
CA ILE A 50 -8.61 9.91 5.57
C ILE A 50 -8.58 11.23 6.38
N SER A 51 -7.38 11.78 6.59
CA SER A 51 -7.21 13.07 7.28
C SER A 51 -7.95 14.22 6.58
N GLU A 52 -7.88 14.25 5.23
CA GLU A 52 -8.65 15.21 4.43
C GLU A 52 -10.16 15.04 4.60
N ASP A 53 -10.66 13.81 4.59
CA ASP A 53 -12.07 13.51 4.76
C ASP A 53 -12.57 13.89 6.16
N LEU A 54 -11.76 13.63 7.20
CA LEU A 54 -12.04 14.05 8.57
C LEU A 54 -12.11 15.58 8.68
N LYS A 55 -11.21 16.33 8.03
CA LYS A 55 -11.25 17.79 7.95
C LYS A 55 -12.52 18.29 7.27
N ALA A 56 -12.87 17.68 6.13
CA ALA A 56 -14.10 18.00 5.42
C ALA A 56 -15.34 17.72 6.27
N GLY A 57 -15.29 16.71 7.13
CA GLY A 57 -16.30 16.37 8.14
C GLY A 57 -16.31 17.28 9.38
N GLY A 58 -15.41 18.29 9.46
CA GLY A 58 -15.37 19.27 10.54
C GLY A 58 -14.42 18.94 11.71
N VAL A 59 -13.56 17.94 11.56
CA VAL A 59 -12.48 17.66 12.53
C VAL A 59 -11.34 18.66 12.29
N GLU A 60 -11.09 19.55 13.26
CA GLU A 60 -10.08 20.62 13.10
C GLU A 60 -8.66 20.06 13.02
N GLU A 61 -8.34 19.08 13.89
CA GLU A 61 -7.02 18.45 13.97
C GLU A 61 -7.16 16.93 13.81
N PRO A 62 -7.27 16.40 12.56
CA PRO A 62 -7.46 14.96 12.32
C PRO A 62 -6.21 14.14 12.56
N LEU A 63 -5.03 14.77 12.61
CA LEU A 63 -3.75 14.13 12.94
C LEU A 63 -3.20 14.72 14.23
N VAL A 64 -2.90 13.85 15.20
CA VAL A 64 -2.21 14.19 16.45
C VAL A 64 -0.94 13.36 16.53
N ASP A 65 0.21 14.02 16.61
CA ASP A 65 1.54 13.38 16.58
C ASP A 65 1.72 12.43 15.37
N GLY A 66 1.16 12.81 14.20
CA GLY A 66 1.21 12.03 12.96
C GLY A 66 0.29 10.82 12.93
N LYS A 67 -0.61 10.66 13.92
CA LYS A 67 -1.60 9.59 13.98
C LYS A 67 -3.00 10.13 13.75
N LEU A 68 -3.82 9.34 13.04
CA LEU A 68 -5.22 9.67 12.79
C LEU A 68 -6.03 9.69 14.10
N MET A 69 -6.76 10.78 14.34
CA MET A 69 -7.67 10.87 15.46
C MET A 69 -8.81 9.86 15.29
N SER A 70 -9.14 9.12 16.34
CA SER A 70 -10.23 8.12 16.38
C SER A 70 -9.98 6.83 15.58
N TYR A 71 -8.75 6.59 15.12
CA TYR A 71 -8.35 5.34 14.49
C TYR A 71 -7.20 4.67 15.23
N PHE A 72 -7.22 3.35 15.27
CA PHE A 72 -6.03 2.53 15.49
C PHE A 72 -5.24 2.49 14.18
N GLU A 73 -3.95 2.68 14.29
CA GLU A 73 -2.98 2.47 13.21
C GLU A 73 -2.01 1.40 13.68
N ILE A 74 -2.05 0.26 13.02
CA ILE A 74 -1.32 -0.93 13.44
C ILE A 74 -0.32 -1.33 12.36
N ASP A 75 0.93 -1.52 12.75
CA ASP A 75 1.95 -2.15 11.93
C ASP A 75 2.08 -3.63 12.32
N LEU A 76 1.64 -4.52 11.43
CA LEU A 76 1.65 -5.97 11.65
C LEU A 76 3.07 -6.57 11.70
N MET A 77 4.09 -5.82 11.29
CA MET A 77 5.50 -6.24 11.37
C MET A 77 6.19 -5.73 12.64
N ASN A 78 5.64 -4.70 13.29
CA ASN A 78 6.21 -4.16 14.51
C ASN A 78 5.80 -4.98 15.75
N VAL A 79 6.75 -5.73 16.32
CA VAL A 79 6.51 -6.59 17.49
C VAL A 79 6.17 -5.83 18.78
N GLU A 80 6.41 -4.51 18.78
CA GLU A 80 6.08 -3.65 19.93
C GLU A 80 4.69 -3.01 19.80
N ASP A 81 4.00 -3.19 18.66
CA ASP A 81 2.65 -2.68 18.49
C ASP A 81 1.66 -3.50 19.34
N PRO A 82 0.95 -2.87 20.29
CA PRO A 82 0.09 -3.59 21.22
C PRO A 82 -1.14 -4.26 20.58
N GLN A 83 -1.53 -3.84 19.38
CA GLN A 83 -2.69 -4.39 18.65
C GLN A 83 -2.30 -5.44 17.60
N ARG A 84 -1.00 -5.58 17.32
CA ARG A 84 -0.48 -6.45 16.28
C ARG A 84 -0.94 -7.90 16.42
N ASP A 85 -0.69 -8.50 17.59
CA ASP A 85 -1.00 -9.91 17.81
C ASP A 85 -2.51 -10.18 17.76
N PHE A 86 -3.31 -9.25 18.28
CA PHE A 86 -4.76 -9.31 18.15
C PHE A 86 -5.21 -9.33 16.70
N TYR A 87 -4.67 -8.46 15.83
CA TYR A 87 -5.05 -8.42 14.42
C TYR A 87 -4.54 -9.62 13.63
N LEU A 88 -3.34 -10.12 13.89
CA LEU A 88 -2.85 -11.35 13.28
C LEU A 88 -3.74 -12.54 13.61
N GLU A 89 -4.16 -12.68 14.88
CA GLU A 89 -5.07 -13.73 15.32
C GLU A 89 -6.47 -13.55 14.72
N LYS A 90 -7.05 -12.35 14.79
CA LYS A 90 -8.36 -12.00 14.22
C LYS A 90 -8.45 -12.36 12.75
N LEU A 91 -7.43 -12.04 11.97
CA LEU A 91 -7.37 -12.31 10.53
C LEU A 91 -6.94 -13.75 10.22
N GLY A 92 -6.41 -14.49 11.19
CA GLY A 92 -5.84 -15.83 10.98
C GLY A 92 -4.58 -15.82 10.11
N ILE A 93 -3.81 -14.73 10.16
CA ILE A 93 -2.60 -14.51 9.37
C ILE A 93 -1.36 -14.84 10.21
N GLN A 94 -0.40 -15.57 9.61
CA GLN A 94 0.91 -15.77 10.21
C GLN A 94 1.88 -14.68 9.74
N GLN A 95 2.68 -14.14 10.66
CA GLN A 95 3.64 -13.08 10.31
C GLN A 95 4.60 -13.47 9.18
N ASP A 96 4.97 -14.74 9.11
CA ASP A 96 5.88 -15.25 8.08
C ASP A 96 5.26 -15.32 6.67
N GLN A 97 3.98 -15.02 6.51
CA GLN A 97 3.30 -14.84 5.23
C GLN A 97 3.44 -13.41 4.70
N LEU A 98 3.80 -12.46 5.58
CA LEU A 98 3.86 -11.03 5.27
C LEU A 98 5.29 -10.58 4.96
N LYS A 99 5.41 -9.65 4.03
CA LYS A 99 6.57 -8.77 3.82
C LYS A 99 6.33 -7.41 4.48
N ALA A 100 5.08 -6.92 4.41
CA ALA A 100 4.59 -5.73 5.10
C ALA A 100 3.09 -5.87 5.39
N GLY A 101 2.58 -5.15 6.38
CA GLY A 101 1.15 -5.14 6.68
C GLY A 101 0.76 -4.01 7.62
N TYR A 102 -0.31 -3.30 7.27
CA TYR A 102 -0.84 -2.17 8.02
C TYR A 102 -2.35 -2.31 8.18
N VAL A 103 -2.87 -1.88 9.33
CA VAL A 103 -4.30 -1.79 9.56
C VAL A 103 -4.63 -0.40 10.08
N ILE A 104 -5.66 0.21 9.50
CA ILE A 104 -6.29 1.43 10.00
C ILE A 104 -7.73 1.06 10.33
N ALA A 105 -8.12 1.14 11.59
CA ALA A 105 -9.44 0.72 12.03
C ALA A 105 -10.04 1.73 13.02
N ALA A 106 -11.35 1.97 12.94
CA ALA A 106 -12.02 2.86 13.87
C ALA A 106 -11.89 2.38 15.32
N MET A 107 -11.56 3.30 16.24
CA MET A 107 -11.48 2.99 17.68
C MET A 107 -12.85 2.74 18.31
N MET A 108 -13.92 3.27 17.71
CA MET A 108 -15.26 3.19 18.25
C MET A 108 -16.03 2.05 17.59
N ASN A 109 -16.65 1.20 18.39
CA ASN A 109 -17.47 0.07 17.95
C ASN A 109 -18.80 0.45 17.27
N VAL A 110 -19.03 1.73 17.04
CA VAL A 110 -20.17 2.27 16.28
C VAL A 110 -19.78 2.71 14.87
N ASN A 111 -18.55 2.47 14.46
CA ASN A 111 -18.02 2.78 13.14
C ASN A 111 -17.30 1.54 12.56
N ALA A 112 -17.72 1.14 11.36
CA ALA A 112 -17.20 -0.04 10.67
C ALA A 112 -15.95 0.22 9.82
N ASP A 113 -15.38 1.43 9.87
CA ASP A 113 -14.19 1.75 9.08
C ASP A 113 -13.04 0.83 9.43
N GLU A 114 -12.57 0.09 8.43
CA GLU A 114 -11.42 -0.80 8.52
C GLU A 114 -10.72 -0.88 7.15
N ILE A 115 -9.45 -0.55 7.12
CA ILE A 115 -8.58 -0.68 5.95
C ILE A 115 -7.43 -1.59 6.34
N ILE A 116 -7.24 -2.68 5.58
CA ILE A 116 -6.16 -3.65 5.81
C ILE A 116 -5.32 -3.68 4.54
N LEU A 117 -4.06 -3.28 4.63
CA LEU A 117 -3.11 -3.21 3.53
C LEU A 117 -1.99 -4.22 3.78
N LEU A 118 -1.82 -5.18 2.87
CA LEU A 118 -0.91 -6.32 3.04
C LEU A 118 0.03 -6.46 1.84
N GLU A 119 1.28 -6.83 2.09
CA GLU A 119 2.20 -7.34 1.08
C GLU A 119 2.62 -8.75 1.46
N ALA A 120 2.26 -9.71 0.60
CA ALA A 120 2.62 -11.10 0.74
C ALA A 120 4.10 -11.32 0.40
N LYS A 121 4.74 -12.28 1.07
CA LYS A 121 6.12 -12.66 0.78
C LYS A 121 6.27 -13.38 -0.55
N ASP A 122 5.23 -14.07 -1.00
CA ASP A 122 5.18 -14.84 -2.24
C ASP A 122 3.72 -15.04 -2.72
N GLU A 123 3.53 -15.63 -3.88
CA GLU A 123 2.22 -15.85 -4.51
C GLU A 123 1.33 -16.79 -3.66
N THR A 124 1.89 -17.83 -3.06
CA THR A 124 1.14 -18.76 -2.20
C THR A 124 0.62 -18.05 -0.95
N ALA A 125 1.43 -17.18 -0.36
CA ALA A 125 1.02 -16.34 0.76
C ALA A 125 -0.08 -15.35 0.32
N ALA A 126 0.00 -14.76 -0.89
CA ALA A 126 -1.00 -13.84 -1.40
C ALA A 126 -2.39 -14.48 -1.48
N ASP A 127 -2.49 -15.71 -1.98
CA ASP A 127 -3.77 -16.46 -2.03
C ASP A 127 -4.34 -16.73 -0.62
N SER A 128 -3.46 -17.04 0.34
CA SER A 128 -3.84 -17.26 1.73
C SER A 128 -4.34 -15.96 2.39
N LEU A 129 -3.64 -14.84 2.14
CA LEU A 129 -4.03 -13.52 2.65
C LEU A 129 -5.34 -13.04 2.04
N LYS A 130 -5.58 -13.27 0.75
CA LYS A 130 -6.86 -12.97 0.11
C LYS A 130 -8.01 -13.71 0.78
N THR A 131 -7.82 -15.00 1.03
CA THR A 131 -8.81 -15.82 1.75
C THR A 131 -9.07 -15.29 3.18
N ALA A 132 -8.05 -14.78 3.85
CA ALA A 132 -8.19 -14.17 5.17
C ALA A 132 -9.03 -12.87 5.10
N LEU A 133 -8.79 -12.00 4.13
CA LEU A 133 -9.58 -10.78 3.92
C LEU A 133 -11.05 -11.08 3.56
N GLU A 134 -11.30 -12.12 2.76
CA GLU A 134 -12.66 -12.56 2.43
C GLU A 134 -13.41 -13.12 3.67
N LYS A 135 -12.70 -13.80 4.57
CA LYS A 135 -13.27 -14.26 5.85
C LYS A 135 -13.56 -13.08 6.78
N GLU A 136 -12.67 -12.08 6.81
CA GLU A 136 -12.92 -10.87 7.58
C GLU A 136 -14.18 -10.15 7.08
N LEU A 137 -14.36 -10.00 5.77
CA LEU A 137 -15.59 -9.42 5.21
C LEU A 137 -16.84 -10.19 5.63
N ALA A 138 -16.78 -11.51 5.62
CA ALA A 138 -17.92 -12.35 6.07
C ALA A 138 -18.23 -12.14 7.55
N ALA A 139 -17.21 -12.04 8.42
CA ALA A 139 -17.37 -11.79 9.84
C ALA A 139 -17.93 -10.37 10.12
N GLN A 140 -17.42 -9.36 9.43
CA GLN A 140 -17.93 -7.98 9.51
C GLN A 140 -19.38 -7.88 9.02
N THR A 141 -19.71 -8.54 7.92
CA THR A 141 -21.07 -8.62 7.39
C THR A 141 -22.03 -9.18 8.46
N GLN A 142 -21.68 -10.32 9.09
CA GLN A 142 -22.50 -10.92 10.14
C GLN A 142 -22.66 -10.00 11.36
N THR A 143 -21.62 -9.28 11.73
CA THR A 143 -21.63 -8.38 12.88
C THR A 143 -22.53 -7.17 12.62
N TRP A 144 -22.33 -6.49 11.50
CA TRP A 144 -22.98 -5.20 11.22
C TRP A 144 -24.41 -5.35 10.73
N GLU A 145 -24.76 -6.45 10.06
CA GLU A 145 -26.14 -6.75 9.63
C GLU A 145 -27.17 -6.63 10.74
N GLN A 146 -26.78 -6.99 11.97
CA GLN A 146 -27.68 -7.00 13.14
C GLN A 146 -27.48 -5.81 14.08
N TYR A 147 -26.46 -4.96 13.82
CA TYR A 147 -26.08 -3.95 14.80
C TYR A 147 -26.47 -2.53 14.36
N LEU A 148 -25.90 -2.00 13.30
CA LEU A 148 -26.14 -0.63 12.81
C LEU A 148 -26.36 -0.64 11.29
N PRO A 149 -27.59 -0.37 10.80
CA PRO A 149 -27.90 -0.44 9.36
C PRO A 149 -27.01 0.44 8.48
N GLU A 150 -26.68 1.66 8.94
CA GLU A 150 -25.82 2.58 8.17
C GLU A 150 -24.39 2.04 8.03
N GLN A 151 -23.85 1.42 9.08
CA GLN A 151 -22.53 0.81 9.03
C GLN A 151 -22.54 -0.49 8.20
N PHE A 152 -23.66 -1.21 8.22
CA PHE A 152 -23.84 -2.38 7.36
C PHE A 152 -23.83 -2.03 5.87
N GLU A 153 -24.43 -0.90 5.46
CA GLU A 153 -24.32 -0.42 4.08
C GLU A 153 -22.85 -0.17 3.69
N LYS A 154 -22.05 0.39 4.60
CA LYS A 154 -20.62 0.60 4.39
C LYS A 154 -19.87 -0.73 4.20
N VAL A 155 -20.16 -1.75 5.02
CA VAL A 155 -19.59 -3.10 4.89
C VAL A 155 -20.01 -3.77 3.58
N LYS A 156 -21.24 -3.60 3.13
CA LYS A 156 -21.71 -4.12 1.84
C LYS A 156 -20.98 -3.51 0.64
N ASN A 157 -20.55 -2.26 0.77
CA ASN A 157 -19.76 -1.56 -0.24
C ASN A 157 -18.25 -1.81 -0.11
N ASN A 158 -17.84 -2.77 0.73
CA ASN A 158 -16.43 -3.15 0.87
C ASN A 158 -15.78 -3.46 -0.47
N MET A 159 -14.51 -3.13 -0.58
CA MET A 159 -13.67 -3.49 -1.71
C MET A 159 -12.46 -4.30 -1.25
N ILE A 160 -12.26 -5.47 -1.87
CA ILE A 160 -11.02 -6.25 -1.74
C ILE A 160 -10.33 -6.22 -3.11
N LYS A 161 -9.08 -5.75 -3.14
CA LYS A 161 -8.27 -5.69 -4.37
C LYS A 161 -6.93 -6.39 -4.18
N GLN A 162 -6.38 -6.87 -5.28
CA GLN A 162 -5.07 -7.51 -5.33
C GLN A 162 -4.33 -7.06 -6.58
N ASN A 163 -3.11 -6.58 -6.42
CA ASN A 163 -2.17 -6.26 -7.50
C ASN A 163 -0.84 -6.99 -7.20
N GLY A 164 -0.60 -8.10 -7.90
CA GLY A 164 0.53 -8.99 -7.61
C GLY A 164 0.47 -9.56 -6.18
N ASN A 165 1.50 -9.28 -5.39
CA ASN A 165 1.61 -9.69 -3.99
C ASN A 165 1.05 -8.66 -2.99
N LYS A 166 0.52 -7.53 -3.46
CA LYS A 166 -0.09 -6.49 -2.62
C LYS A 166 -1.60 -6.64 -2.63
N LEU A 167 -2.21 -6.58 -1.45
CA LEU A 167 -3.66 -6.73 -1.25
C LEU A 167 -4.18 -5.60 -0.37
N ILE A 168 -5.43 -5.21 -0.59
CA ILE A 168 -6.13 -4.27 0.27
C ILE A 168 -7.57 -4.70 0.50
N TYR A 169 -8.04 -4.52 1.74
CA TYR A 169 -9.43 -4.60 2.18
C TYR A 169 -9.86 -3.21 2.61
N ILE A 170 -11.01 -2.76 2.14
CA ILE A 170 -11.48 -1.39 2.36
C ILE A 170 -12.95 -1.42 2.77
N THR A 171 -13.24 -1.18 4.05
CA THR A 171 -14.54 -0.75 4.52
C THR A 171 -14.41 0.70 4.97
N TYR A 172 -14.96 1.61 4.18
CA TYR A 172 -14.83 3.06 4.39
C TYR A 172 -16.01 3.79 3.75
N GLU A 173 -16.26 5.05 4.09
CA GLU A 173 -17.37 5.84 3.53
C GLU A 173 -17.24 6.03 2.01
N ASN A 174 -16.04 6.27 1.52
CA ASN A 174 -15.73 6.38 0.09
C ASN A 174 -14.61 5.40 -0.27
N PRO A 175 -14.92 4.10 -0.45
CA PRO A 175 -13.91 3.08 -0.66
C PRO A 175 -13.18 3.23 -1.98
N GLU A 176 -13.82 3.83 -3.02
CA GLU A 176 -13.20 4.06 -4.32
C GLU A 176 -12.01 5.00 -4.22
N LYS A 177 -12.07 6.06 -3.39
CA LYS A 177 -10.95 6.99 -3.17
C LYS A 177 -9.71 6.25 -2.67
N ILE A 178 -9.89 5.34 -1.73
CA ILE A 178 -8.79 4.53 -1.17
C ILE A 178 -8.30 3.48 -2.19
N ALA A 179 -9.23 2.87 -2.93
CA ALA A 179 -8.92 1.91 -3.97
C ALA A 179 -8.10 2.52 -5.12
N ASP A 180 -8.39 3.78 -5.48
CA ASP A 180 -7.65 4.52 -6.50
C ASP A 180 -6.21 4.82 -6.06
N ILE A 181 -5.98 5.17 -4.79
CA ILE A 181 -4.64 5.32 -4.21
C ILE A 181 -3.86 4.00 -4.31
N PHE A 182 -4.48 2.90 -3.89
CA PHE A 182 -3.87 1.58 -3.97
C PHE A 182 -3.48 1.22 -5.41
N ASP A 183 -4.41 1.40 -6.36
CA ASP A 183 -4.18 1.07 -7.76
C ASP A 183 -3.10 1.94 -8.41
N ALA A 184 -3.03 3.22 -8.07
CA ALA A 184 -2.03 4.13 -8.61
C ALA A 184 -0.60 3.75 -8.21
N ASN A 185 -0.43 3.19 -7.01
CA ASN A 185 0.88 2.88 -6.41
C ASN A 185 1.29 1.40 -6.53
N THR A 186 0.41 0.51 -6.99
CA THR A 186 0.69 -0.93 -6.99
C THR A 186 0.58 -1.61 -8.35
N LYS A 187 0.17 -0.89 -9.41
CA LYS A 187 0.04 -1.39 -10.81
C LYS A 187 1.27 -1.15 -11.67
#